data_8481625b4ce7dc64482c2e7b6d19f8dc
#
_entry.id   8481625b4ce7dc64482c2e7b6d19f8dc
#
_cell.length_a   1.000
_cell.length_b   1.000
_cell.length_c   1.000
_cell.angle_alpha   90.00
_cell.angle_beta   90.00
_cell.angle_gamma   90.00
#
_symmetry.space_group_name_H-M   'P 1'
#
loop_
_entity.id
_entity.type
_entity.pdbx_description
1 polymer ?
#
loop_
_entity_poly.entity_id
_entity_poly.type
_entity_poly.pdbx_seq_one_letter_code
_entity_poly.pdbx_strand_id
1 'polypeptide(L)'
;KSLVSKYFSEVKKRPGFTRNFPKEVPITETEKVTAYDKNIQIPAVLAAYRMPGMANRDAFVLDMISTYLSGGKSSVLYKKLVDKKKLALEASAINLGQVDYNMFAFFALPLGETSLDTLLAEIDEEIVKMQNELISERDYQKLQNQFESQFVNSNSSVAGIASSLATYYLLYDNVNLINEQIDIYRSISREEIQSVAQKYLSPNQRVEIEYLPGEEIGEE
;
A
#
# COMPACT_ATOMS: atom_id res chain seq x y z
N LYS A 1 2.58 -35.80 -1.23
CA LYS A 1 3.39 -36.04 -2.43
C LYS A 1 2.62 -36.77 -3.53
N SER A 2 1.87 -37.89 -3.26
CA SER A 2 1.16 -38.69 -4.25
C SER A 2 0.16 -37.88 -5.09
N LEU A 3 -0.64 -36.99 -4.48
CA LEU A 3 -1.56 -36.12 -5.21
C LEU A 3 -0.83 -35.12 -6.11
N VAL A 4 0.28 -34.54 -5.66
CA VAL A 4 1.09 -33.65 -6.48
C VAL A 4 1.64 -34.42 -7.70
N SER A 5 2.18 -35.61 -7.50
CA SER A 5 2.64 -36.44 -8.62
C SER A 5 1.51 -36.81 -9.57
N LYS A 6 0.31 -37.15 -9.03
CA LYS A 6 -0.86 -37.49 -9.85
C LYS A 6 -1.30 -36.37 -10.79
N TYR A 7 -1.30 -35.12 -10.30
CA TYR A 7 -1.88 -33.99 -11.04
C TYR A 7 -0.85 -33.12 -11.75
N PHE A 8 0.43 -33.16 -11.33
CA PHE A 8 1.47 -32.25 -11.83
C PHE A 8 2.68 -32.93 -12.45
N SER A 9 2.74 -34.29 -12.50
CA SER A 9 3.89 -35.00 -13.08
C SER A 9 4.11 -34.72 -14.59
N GLU A 10 3.06 -34.37 -15.32
CA GLU A 10 3.14 -34.04 -16.72
C GLU A 10 3.57 -32.59 -17.02
N VAL A 11 3.61 -31.75 -15.99
CA VAL A 11 4.05 -30.35 -16.14
C VAL A 11 5.56 -30.30 -16.36
N LYS A 12 5.95 -30.04 -17.63
CA LYS A 12 7.36 -29.93 -17.99
C LYS A 12 7.99 -28.67 -17.41
N LYS A 13 9.19 -28.83 -16.85
CA LYS A 13 10.02 -27.69 -16.44
C LYS A 13 10.35 -26.84 -17.66
N ARG A 14 9.97 -25.58 -17.66
CA ARG A 14 10.36 -24.62 -18.70
C ARG A 14 11.74 -24.05 -18.37
N PRO A 15 12.53 -23.63 -19.39
CA PRO A 15 13.76 -22.87 -19.14
C PRO A 15 13.45 -21.63 -18.32
N GLY A 16 14.37 -21.25 -17.43
CA GLY A 16 14.21 -20.06 -16.61
C GLY A 16 14.04 -18.82 -17.48
N PHE A 17 13.11 -17.96 -17.09
CA PHE A 17 12.92 -16.66 -17.72
C PHE A 17 13.68 -15.61 -16.92
N THR A 18 14.60 -14.93 -17.56
CA THR A 18 15.29 -13.78 -16.95
C THR A 18 14.45 -12.53 -17.14
N ARG A 19 13.98 -11.94 -16.07
CA ARG A 19 13.28 -10.66 -16.11
C ARG A 19 14.27 -9.56 -16.44
N ASN A 20 14.03 -8.84 -17.51
CA ASN A 20 14.81 -7.67 -17.90
C ASN A 20 13.83 -6.55 -18.27
N PHE A 21 13.26 -5.93 -17.24
CA PHE A 21 12.37 -4.80 -17.43
C PHE A 21 13.17 -3.51 -17.44
N PRO A 22 12.84 -2.55 -18.32
CA PRO A 22 13.45 -1.23 -18.29
C PRO A 22 13.16 -0.56 -16.94
N LYS A 23 14.16 0.09 -16.38
CA LYS A 23 13.97 0.94 -15.21
C LYS A 23 13.36 2.25 -15.66
N GLU A 24 12.21 2.57 -15.10
CA GLU A 24 11.59 3.87 -15.31
C GLU A 24 12.38 4.98 -14.59
N VAL A 25 12.32 6.18 -15.14
CA VAL A 25 12.90 7.37 -14.53
C VAL A 25 12.15 7.69 -13.22
N PRO A 26 12.84 8.07 -12.14
CA PRO A 26 12.18 8.51 -10.92
C PRO A 26 11.28 9.72 -11.18
N ILE A 27 10.12 9.76 -10.51
CA ILE A 27 9.25 10.93 -10.49
C ILE A 27 9.95 12.00 -9.63
N THR A 28 10.28 13.14 -10.24
CA THR A 28 11.01 14.24 -9.59
C THR A 28 10.14 15.45 -9.34
N GLU A 29 8.97 15.51 -9.97
CA GLU A 29 7.96 16.56 -9.80
C GLU A 29 6.56 15.94 -9.76
N THR A 30 5.60 16.66 -9.20
CA THR A 30 4.21 16.19 -9.16
C THR A 30 3.59 16.22 -10.55
N GLU A 31 3.14 15.08 -11.02
CA GLU A 31 2.37 14.94 -12.25
C GLU A 31 0.88 14.95 -11.91
N LYS A 32 0.10 15.79 -12.60
CA LYS A 32 -1.36 15.86 -12.45
C LYS A 32 -2.03 15.29 -13.69
N VAL A 33 -2.97 14.39 -13.47
CA VAL A 33 -3.74 13.72 -14.53
C VAL A 33 -5.23 13.79 -14.19
N THR A 34 -6.05 14.10 -15.16
CA THR A 34 -7.51 13.96 -15.05
C THR A 34 -7.97 12.78 -15.89
N ALA A 35 -8.73 11.88 -15.30
CA ALA A 35 -9.32 10.73 -15.97
C ALA A 35 -10.85 10.76 -15.81
N TYR A 36 -11.57 10.37 -16.86
CA TYR A 36 -13.03 10.37 -16.88
C TYR A 36 -13.60 8.97 -17.00
N ASP A 37 -14.69 8.70 -16.28
CA ASP A 37 -15.44 7.45 -16.40
C ASP A 37 -16.95 7.72 -16.28
N LYS A 38 -17.69 7.33 -17.32
CA LYS A 38 -19.15 7.48 -17.37
C LYS A 38 -19.91 6.57 -16.40
N ASN A 39 -19.25 5.56 -15.85
CA ASN A 39 -19.89 4.60 -14.95
C ASN A 39 -19.82 5.02 -13.47
N ILE A 40 -19.04 6.03 -13.12
CA ILE A 40 -18.99 6.55 -11.76
C ILE A 40 -19.91 7.75 -11.59
N GLN A 41 -20.41 7.96 -10.38
CA GLN A 41 -21.26 9.10 -10.03
C GLN A 41 -20.57 10.07 -9.07
N ILE A 42 -19.56 9.61 -8.36
CA ILE A 42 -18.82 10.38 -7.35
C ILE A 42 -17.39 10.49 -7.84
N PRO A 43 -16.82 11.70 -7.87
CA PRO A 43 -15.41 11.87 -8.21
C PRO A 43 -14.51 11.25 -7.13
N ALA A 44 -13.27 10.95 -7.51
CA ALA A 44 -12.25 10.46 -6.59
C ALA A 44 -10.93 11.19 -6.81
N VAL A 45 -10.12 11.28 -5.77
CA VAL A 45 -8.72 11.66 -5.89
C VAL A 45 -7.82 10.51 -5.52
N LEU A 46 -6.77 10.31 -6.32
CA LEU A 46 -5.68 9.39 -6.02
C LEU A 46 -4.36 10.17 -5.98
N ALA A 47 -3.49 9.82 -5.03
CA ALA A 47 -2.11 10.28 -5.01
C ALA A 47 -1.21 9.04 -4.94
N ALA A 48 -0.51 8.74 -6.03
CA ALA A 48 0.28 7.52 -6.18
C ALA A 48 1.79 7.81 -6.14
N TYR A 49 2.49 7.02 -5.36
CA TYR A 49 3.92 7.12 -5.15
C TYR A 49 4.61 5.84 -5.60
N ARG A 50 5.77 5.97 -6.23
CA ARG A 50 6.59 4.82 -6.56
C ARG A 50 7.40 4.37 -5.35
N MET A 51 7.37 3.06 -5.09
CA MET A 51 8.03 2.43 -3.96
C MET A 51 9.00 1.33 -4.40
N PRO A 52 9.93 0.91 -3.54
CA PRO A 52 10.78 -0.24 -3.82
C PRO A 52 9.95 -1.52 -3.86
N GLY A 53 10.45 -2.54 -4.57
CA GLY A 53 9.79 -3.85 -4.64
C GLY A 53 9.55 -4.48 -3.26
N MET A 54 8.57 -5.36 -3.19
CA MET A 54 8.01 -5.94 -1.95
C MET A 54 9.02 -6.68 -1.06
N ALA A 55 10.14 -7.16 -1.62
CA ALA A 55 11.19 -7.82 -0.84
C ALA A 55 12.14 -6.84 -0.12
N ASN A 56 12.02 -5.53 -0.40
CA ASN A 56 12.80 -4.50 0.28
C ASN A 56 12.28 -4.28 1.71
N ARG A 57 13.18 -4.01 2.66
CA ARG A 57 12.78 -3.72 4.05
C ARG A 57 11.82 -2.54 4.16
N ASP A 58 12.03 -1.48 3.37
CA ASP A 58 11.15 -0.31 3.37
C ASP A 58 9.70 -0.66 2.98
N ALA A 59 9.48 -1.73 2.19
CA ALA A 59 8.13 -2.18 1.84
C ALA A 59 7.35 -2.70 3.06
N PHE A 60 8.00 -3.40 4.01
CA PHE A 60 7.37 -3.80 5.27
C PHE A 60 7.03 -2.59 6.15
N VAL A 61 7.87 -1.55 6.14
CA VAL A 61 7.58 -0.31 6.85
C VAL A 61 6.39 0.42 6.21
N LEU A 62 6.29 0.44 4.87
CA LEU A 62 5.16 1.00 4.14
C LEU A 62 3.84 0.26 4.41
N ASP A 63 3.88 -1.05 4.65
CA ASP A 63 2.71 -1.81 5.13
C ASP A 63 2.23 -1.30 6.50
N MET A 64 3.17 -1.02 7.41
CA MET A 64 2.82 -0.44 8.71
C MET A 64 2.26 0.98 8.55
N ILE A 65 2.84 1.80 7.67
CA ILE A 65 2.35 3.15 7.37
C ILE A 65 0.92 3.10 6.79
N SER A 66 0.66 2.24 5.81
CA SER A 66 -0.69 2.10 5.23
C SER A 66 -1.71 1.66 6.28
N THR A 67 -1.34 0.72 7.13
CA THR A 67 -2.18 0.24 8.23
C THR A 67 -2.43 1.31 9.30
N TYR A 68 -1.43 2.11 9.66
CA TYR A 68 -1.57 3.23 10.57
C TYR A 68 -2.55 4.28 10.02
N LEU A 69 -2.40 4.62 8.74
CA LEU A 69 -3.19 5.65 8.10
C LEU A 69 -4.62 5.19 7.79
N SER A 70 -4.85 3.93 7.37
CA SER A 70 -6.16 3.46 6.91
C SER A 70 -6.59 2.07 7.38
N GLY A 71 -5.91 1.46 8.34
CA GLY A 71 -6.21 0.12 8.87
C GLY A 71 -7.49 0.05 9.72
N GLY A 72 -8.64 0.39 9.13
CA GLY A 72 -9.97 0.31 9.75
C GLY A 72 -10.43 1.60 10.45
N LYS A 73 -11.58 1.54 11.13
CA LYS A 73 -12.26 2.72 11.72
C LYS A 73 -11.47 3.47 12.79
N SER A 74 -10.44 2.88 13.35
CA SER A 74 -9.57 3.51 14.35
C SER A 74 -8.31 4.13 13.75
N SER A 75 -8.15 4.10 12.43
CA SER A 75 -7.02 4.67 11.69
C SER A 75 -7.11 6.21 11.61
N VAL A 76 -6.00 6.81 11.23
CA VAL A 76 -5.84 8.26 11.21
C VAL A 76 -6.78 8.92 10.20
N LEU A 77 -6.76 8.47 8.94
CA LEU A 77 -7.57 9.08 7.88
C LEU A 77 -9.05 8.88 8.12
N TYR A 78 -9.48 7.69 8.55
CA TYR A 78 -10.89 7.45 8.86
C TYR A 78 -11.39 8.39 9.96
N LYS A 79 -10.67 8.47 11.09
CA LYS A 79 -11.07 9.33 12.21
C LYS A 79 -11.10 10.80 11.83
N LYS A 80 -10.12 11.26 11.03
CA LYS A 80 -10.02 12.67 10.67
C LYS A 80 -11.05 13.05 9.61
N LEU A 81 -11.05 12.34 8.48
CA LEU A 81 -11.77 12.74 7.27
C LEU A 81 -13.21 12.24 7.25
N VAL A 82 -13.45 11.01 7.72
CA VAL A 82 -14.78 10.38 7.67
C VAL A 82 -15.59 10.68 8.92
N ASP A 83 -15.01 10.45 10.11
CA ASP A 83 -15.74 10.53 11.38
C ASP A 83 -15.86 11.97 11.90
N LYS A 84 -14.74 12.68 12.06
CA LYS A 84 -14.71 14.01 12.71
C LYS A 84 -15.06 15.15 11.77
N LYS A 85 -14.27 15.30 10.67
CA LYS A 85 -14.45 16.43 9.74
C LYS A 85 -15.59 16.20 8.75
N LYS A 86 -16.00 14.96 8.50
CA LYS A 86 -17.03 14.56 7.54
C LYS A 86 -16.80 15.16 6.15
N LEU A 87 -15.56 15.11 5.69
CA LEU A 87 -15.13 15.58 4.38
C LEU A 87 -15.12 14.46 3.34
N ALA A 88 -14.98 13.22 3.78
CA ALA A 88 -14.88 12.06 2.89
C ALA A 88 -15.93 10.99 3.21
N LEU A 89 -16.43 10.33 2.18
CA LEU A 89 -17.14 9.05 2.29
C LEU A 89 -16.15 7.94 2.63
N GLU A 90 -14.98 7.99 2.00
CA GLU A 90 -13.88 7.04 2.18
C GLU A 90 -12.54 7.76 2.03
N ALA A 91 -11.57 7.36 2.85
CA ALA A 91 -10.17 7.76 2.70
C ALA A 91 -9.29 6.58 3.11
N SER A 92 -8.40 6.17 2.20
CA SER A 92 -7.54 5.02 2.38
C SER A 92 -6.11 5.26 1.91
N ALA A 93 -5.17 4.52 2.47
CA ALA A 93 -3.79 4.42 2.05
C ALA A 93 -3.49 2.95 1.76
N ILE A 94 -3.02 2.65 0.56
CA ILE A 94 -2.86 1.28 0.06
C ILE A 94 -1.41 1.06 -0.34
N ASN A 95 -0.77 0.04 0.19
CA ASN A 95 0.53 -0.44 -0.27
C ASN A 95 0.31 -1.64 -1.19
N LEU A 96 0.51 -1.45 -2.50
CA LEU A 96 0.27 -2.48 -3.53
C LEU A 96 1.56 -3.26 -3.78
N GLY A 97 1.86 -4.24 -2.92
CA GLY A 97 3.07 -5.04 -3.02
C GLY A 97 3.28 -5.70 -4.39
N GLN A 98 4.31 -5.28 -5.13
CA GLN A 98 4.75 -5.86 -6.39
C GLN A 98 6.23 -6.24 -6.33
N VAL A 99 6.66 -7.15 -7.21
CA VAL A 99 8.00 -7.76 -7.11
C VAL A 99 9.10 -6.76 -7.42
N ASP A 100 9.03 -6.06 -8.56
CA ASP A 100 10.13 -5.20 -9.03
C ASP A 100 10.01 -3.76 -8.51
N TYR A 101 8.80 -3.20 -8.59
CA TYR A 101 8.43 -1.89 -8.06
C TYR A 101 7.09 -2.01 -7.36
N ASN A 102 6.93 -1.24 -6.30
CA ASN A 102 5.69 -1.17 -5.56
C ASN A 102 5.04 0.20 -5.77
N MET A 103 3.77 0.29 -5.51
CA MET A 103 3.01 1.54 -5.50
C MET A 103 2.35 1.73 -4.15
N PHE A 104 2.54 2.91 -3.57
CA PHE A 104 1.78 3.37 -2.44
C PHE A 104 0.80 4.43 -2.92
N ALA A 105 -0.48 4.24 -2.66
CA ALA A 105 -1.50 5.14 -3.14
C ALA A 105 -2.42 5.60 -2.01
N PHE A 106 -2.74 6.88 -1.98
CA PHE A 106 -3.87 7.42 -1.26
C PHE A 106 -5.07 7.48 -2.20
N PHE A 107 -6.23 7.15 -1.67
CA PHE A 107 -7.50 7.22 -2.36
C PHE A 107 -8.52 7.88 -1.45
N ALA A 108 -9.30 8.83 -1.98
CA ALA A 108 -10.39 9.43 -1.24
C ALA A 108 -11.59 9.76 -2.11
N LEU A 109 -12.78 9.55 -1.54
CA LEU A 109 -14.07 9.92 -2.11
C LEU A 109 -14.66 11.08 -1.29
N PRO A 110 -15.05 12.20 -1.89
CA PRO A 110 -15.61 13.34 -1.19
C PRO A 110 -17.00 13.04 -0.62
N LEU A 111 -17.34 13.69 0.48
CA LEU A 111 -18.70 13.76 1.01
C LEU A 111 -19.32 15.10 0.64
N GLY A 112 -20.47 15.06 -0.03
CA GLY A 112 -21.19 16.28 -0.45
C GLY A 112 -20.37 17.12 -1.43
N GLU A 113 -20.20 18.42 -1.13
CA GLU A 113 -19.50 19.39 -1.98
C GLU A 113 -18.01 19.55 -1.64
N THR A 114 -17.44 18.64 -0.88
CA THR A 114 -16.01 18.69 -0.56
C THR A 114 -15.18 18.56 -1.84
N SER A 115 -14.25 19.48 -2.07
CA SER A 115 -13.37 19.42 -3.24
C SER A 115 -12.30 18.34 -3.10
N LEU A 116 -11.81 17.82 -4.23
CA LEU A 116 -10.72 16.84 -4.28
C LEU A 116 -9.41 17.42 -3.72
N ASP A 117 -9.14 18.70 -4.02
CA ASP A 117 -7.99 19.43 -3.46
C ASP A 117 -8.04 19.50 -1.93
N THR A 118 -9.22 19.70 -1.34
CA THR A 118 -9.38 19.70 0.11
C THR A 118 -9.03 18.34 0.71
N LEU A 119 -9.48 17.26 0.09
CA LEU A 119 -9.15 15.91 0.57
C LEU A 119 -7.65 15.63 0.47
N LEU A 120 -7.03 16.02 -0.62
CA LEU A 120 -5.60 15.84 -0.84
C LEU A 120 -4.77 16.65 0.17
N ALA A 121 -5.15 17.92 0.41
CA ALA A 121 -4.50 18.75 1.42
C ALA A 121 -4.59 18.17 2.84
N GLU A 122 -5.73 17.60 3.19
CA GLU A 122 -5.92 16.94 4.49
C GLU A 122 -5.11 15.65 4.64
N ILE A 123 -4.93 14.90 3.55
CA ILE A 123 -4.04 13.72 3.51
C ILE A 123 -2.59 14.19 3.67
N ASP A 124 -2.18 15.22 2.95
CA ASP A 124 -0.83 15.78 3.01
C ASP A 124 -0.49 16.31 4.41
N GLU A 125 -1.46 16.89 5.12
CA GLU A 125 -1.27 17.30 6.52
C GLU A 125 -0.88 16.11 7.41
N GLU A 126 -1.52 14.96 7.25
CA GLU A 126 -1.18 13.76 8.04
C GLU A 126 0.17 13.14 7.62
N ILE A 127 0.52 13.22 6.33
CA ILE A 127 1.85 12.81 5.85
C ILE A 127 2.93 13.69 6.49
N VAL A 128 2.77 15.02 6.42
CA VAL A 128 3.70 15.99 7.01
C VAL A 128 3.83 15.80 8.52
N LYS A 129 2.73 15.53 9.20
CA LYS A 129 2.76 15.22 10.62
C LYS A 129 3.60 13.97 10.92
N MET A 130 3.39 12.89 10.19
CA MET A 130 4.15 11.65 10.35
C MET A 130 5.65 11.82 10.00
N GLN A 131 5.98 12.73 9.08
CA GLN A 131 7.37 13.07 8.73
C GLN A 131 8.08 13.87 9.84
N ASN A 132 7.35 14.67 10.61
CA ASN A 132 7.91 15.57 11.62
C ASN A 132 7.78 15.04 13.05
N GLU A 133 6.84 14.15 13.31
CA GLU A 133 6.54 13.62 14.64
C GLU A 133 6.56 12.08 14.61
N LEU A 134 7.08 11.48 15.67
CA LEU A 134 6.96 10.04 15.85
C LEU A 134 5.49 9.68 16.14
N ILE A 135 5.00 8.60 15.55
CA ILE A 135 3.68 8.05 15.92
C ILE A 135 3.66 7.75 17.42
N SER A 136 2.48 7.85 18.05
CA SER A 136 2.36 7.62 19.49
C SER A 136 2.78 6.18 19.85
N GLU A 137 3.34 6.01 21.04
CA GLU A 137 3.70 4.66 21.55
C GLU A 137 2.50 3.71 21.54
N ARG A 138 1.31 4.23 21.88
CA ARG A 138 0.06 3.46 21.85
C ARG A 138 -0.30 2.98 20.45
N ASP A 139 -0.18 3.85 19.45
CA ASP A 139 -0.50 3.47 18.06
C ASP A 139 0.56 2.52 17.48
N TYR A 140 1.81 2.74 17.84
CA TYR A 140 2.89 1.83 17.48
C TYR A 140 2.67 0.42 18.05
N GLN A 141 2.37 0.31 19.35
CA GLN A 141 2.07 -0.98 19.98
C GLN A 141 0.84 -1.66 19.35
N LYS A 142 -0.17 -0.86 19.00
CA LYS A 142 -1.35 -1.35 18.28
C LYS A 142 -0.98 -1.96 16.92
N LEU A 143 -0.10 -1.29 16.16
CA LEU A 143 0.39 -1.81 14.87
C LEU A 143 1.14 -3.12 15.05
N GLN A 144 2.07 -3.19 15.99
CA GLN A 144 2.81 -4.41 16.30
C GLN A 144 1.86 -5.59 16.57
N ASN A 145 0.88 -5.39 17.47
CA ASN A 145 -0.11 -6.41 17.80
C ASN A 145 -0.98 -6.80 16.60
N GLN A 146 -1.31 -5.85 15.72
CA GLN A 146 -2.13 -6.11 14.54
C GLN A 146 -1.38 -6.98 13.53
N PHE A 147 -0.12 -6.68 13.23
CA PHE A 147 0.71 -7.48 12.33
C PHE A 147 0.99 -8.88 12.91
N GLU A 148 1.25 -8.98 14.20
CA GLU A 148 1.39 -10.28 14.87
C GLU A 148 0.11 -11.13 14.75
N SER A 149 -1.04 -10.53 15.01
CA SER A 149 -2.33 -11.19 14.90
C SER A 149 -2.63 -11.65 13.46
N GLN A 150 -2.35 -10.81 12.46
CA GLN A 150 -2.49 -11.17 11.05
C GLN A 150 -1.58 -12.34 10.66
N PHE A 151 -0.33 -12.31 11.08
CA PHE A 151 0.63 -13.39 10.82
C PHE A 151 0.17 -14.71 11.40
N VAL A 152 -0.25 -14.73 12.67
CA VAL A 152 -0.77 -15.94 13.34
C VAL A 152 -2.02 -16.45 12.63
N ASN A 153 -2.95 -15.57 12.29
CA ASN A 153 -4.20 -15.96 11.62
C ASN A 153 -3.95 -16.52 10.21
N SER A 154 -3.05 -15.90 9.44
CA SER A 154 -2.71 -16.36 8.08
C SER A 154 -2.10 -17.75 8.07
N ASN A 155 -1.38 -18.12 9.13
CA ASN A 155 -0.69 -19.41 9.26
C ASN A 155 -1.41 -20.39 10.20
N SER A 156 -2.67 -20.16 10.54
CA SER A 156 -3.46 -21.02 11.46
C SER A 156 -4.01 -22.30 10.81
N SER A 157 -3.93 -22.43 9.49
CA SER A 157 -4.43 -23.59 8.75
C SER A 157 -3.38 -24.14 7.78
N VAL A 158 -3.52 -25.44 7.43
CA VAL A 158 -2.65 -26.07 6.41
C VAL A 158 -2.71 -25.33 5.07
N ALA A 159 -3.89 -24.86 4.67
CA ALA A 159 -4.07 -24.09 3.46
C ALA A 159 -3.36 -22.72 3.54
N GLY A 160 -3.47 -22.03 4.67
CA GLY A 160 -2.77 -20.77 4.93
C GLY A 160 -1.26 -20.94 4.89
N ILE A 161 -0.72 -21.94 5.57
CA ILE A 161 0.72 -22.26 5.54
C ILE A 161 1.17 -22.55 4.10
N ALA A 162 0.43 -23.37 3.35
CA ALA A 162 0.78 -23.69 1.97
C ALA A 162 0.76 -22.45 1.06
N SER A 163 -0.21 -21.56 1.23
CA SER A 163 -0.30 -20.30 0.50
C SER A 163 0.87 -19.38 0.86
N SER A 164 1.18 -19.21 2.15
CA SER A 164 2.31 -18.40 2.61
C SER A 164 3.64 -18.92 2.03
N LEU A 165 3.90 -20.23 2.12
CA LEU A 165 5.12 -20.83 1.57
C LEU A 165 5.23 -20.62 0.04
N ALA A 166 4.14 -20.78 -0.69
CA ALA A 166 4.12 -20.53 -2.14
C ALA A 166 4.39 -19.07 -2.48
N THR A 167 3.78 -18.14 -1.75
CA THR A 167 3.99 -16.70 -1.91
C THR A 167 5.43 -16.31 -1.61
N TYR A 168 5.98 -16.76 -0.49
CA TYR A 168 7.35 -16.44 -0.11
C TYR A 168 8.38 -17.02 -1.10
N TYR A 169 8.14 -18.24 -1.60
CA TYR A 169 8.98 -18.83 -2.63
C TYR A 169 8.92 -18.06 -3.96
N LEU A 170 7.69 -17.77 -4.44
CA LEU A 170 7.49 -17.20 -5.78
C LEU A 170 7.82 -15.70 -5.86
N LEU A 171 7.51 -14.94 -4.82
CA LEU A 171 7.59 -13.48 -4.85
C LEU A 171 8.80 -12.92 -4.11
N TYR A 172 9.29 -13.62 -3.10
CA TYR A 172 10.42 -13.16 -2.26
C TYR A 172 11.69 -14.00 -2.46
N ASP A 173 11.59 -15.14 -3.16
CA ASP A 173 12.68 -16.15 -3.27
C ASP A 173 13.23 -16.58 -1.89
N ASN A 174 12.42 -16.49 -0.85
CA ASN A 174 12.77 -16.79 0.53
C ASN A 174 11.63 -17.45 1.31
N VAL A 175 11.55 -18.78 1.30
CA VAL A 175 10.53 -19.52 2.04
C VAL A 175 10.65 -19.35 3.57
N ASN A 176 11.83 -18.96 4.07
CA ASN A 176 12.06 -18.80 5.51
C ASN A 176 11.34 -17.57 6.09
N LEU A 177 10.82 -16.69 5.25
CA LEU A 177 9.94 -15.60 5.70
C LEU A 177 8.75 -16.08 6.53
N ILE A 178 8.32 -17.35 6.37
CA ILE A 178 7.28 -17.93 7.23
C ILE A 178 7.70 -17.99 8.72
N ASN A 179 9.01 -17.95 9.00
CA ASN A 179 9.54 -17.91 10.35
C ASN A 179 10.03 -16.52 10.76
N GLU A 180 10.43 -15.69 9.81
CA GLU A 180 11.16 -14.44 10.03
C GLU A 180 10.28 -13.18 9.92
N GLN A 181 9.19 -13.24 9.17
CA GLN A 181 8.39 -12.05 8.84
C GLN A 181 7.91 -11.29 10.08
N ILE A 182 7.48 -12.02 11.11
CA ILE A 182 7.03 -11.38 12.34
C ILE A 182 8.15 -10.63 13.06
N ASP A 183 9.36 -11.16 13.03
CA ASP A 183 10.52 -10.52 13.64
C ASP A 183 10.96 -9.29 12.84
N ILE A 184 10.77 -9.31 11.51
CA ILE A 184 10.95 -8.11 10.67
C ILE A 184 10.02 -7.00 11.16
N TYR A 185 8.71 -7.23 11.26
CA TYR A 185 7.76 -6.23 11.73
C TYR A 185 8.04 -5.77 13.17
N ARG A 186 8.43 -6.68 14.07
CA ARG A 186 8.81 -6.35 15.45
C ARG A 186 10.06 -5.49 15.55
N SER A 187 10.97 -5.62 14.59
CA SER A 187 12.22 -4.86 14.55
C SER A 187 12.08 -3.46 13.96
N ILE A 188 10.94 -3.12 13.32
CA ILE A 188 10.69 -1.80 12.76
C ILE A 188 10.42 -0.83 13.89
N SER A 189 11.23 0.24 14.00
CA SER A 189 11.06 1.26 15.03
C SER A 189 10.16 2.42 14.58
N ARG A 190 9.77 3.26 15.52
CA ARG A 190 8.98 4.48 15.22
C ARG A 190 9.78 5.47 14.37
N GLU A 191 11.08 5.57 14.63
CA GLU A 191 12.03 6.39 13.88
C GLU A 191 12.19 5.88 12.45
N GLU A 192 12.18 4.56 12.25
CA GLU A 192 12.22 3.96 10.92
C GLU A 192 10.93 4.25 10.13
N ILE A 193 9.77 4.20 10.77
CA ILE A 193 8.48 4.60 10.17
C ILE A 193 8.54 6.06 9.70
N GLN A 194 9.02 6.97 10.55
CA GLN A 194 9.19 8.38 10.21
C GLN A 194 10.17 8.57 9.05
N SER A 195 11.33 7.93 9.11
CA SER A 195 12.37 8.03 8.08
C SER A 195 11.89 7.54 6.71
N VAL A 196 11.12 6.44 6.67
CA VAL A 196 10.55 5.92 5.42
C VAL A 196 9.45 6.84 4.89
N ALA A 197 8.64 7.44 5.75
CA ALA A 197 7.67 8.45 5.34
C ALA A 197 8.37 9.69 4.73
N GLN A 198 9.45 10.16 5.33
CA GLN A 198 10.26 11.26 4.79
C GLN A 198 10.88 10.91 3.44
N LYS A 199 11.34 9.68 3.28
CA LYS A 199 12.03 9.22 2.08
C LYS A 199 11.12 9.10 0.85
N TYR A 200 9.88 8.64 1.05
CA TYR A 200 9.02 8.22 -0.06
C TYR A 200 7.74 9.04 -0.24
N LEU A 201 7.22 9.66 0.80
CA LEU A 201 5.92 10.34 0.74
C LEU A 201 6.08 11.85 0.56
N SER A 202 6.88 12.27 -0.43
CA SER A 202 7.04 13.67 -0.77
C SER A 202 6.05 14.08 -1.88
N PRO A 203 5.37 15.24 -1.78
CA PRO A 203 4.51 15.74 -2.85
C PRO A 203 5.21 15.82 -4.22
N ASN A 204 6.53 16.06 -4.24
CA ASN A 204 7.32 16.14 -5.47
C ASN A 204 7.67 14.77 -6.09
N GLN A 205 7.15 13.68 -5.58
CA GLN A 205 7.46 12.31 -6.00
C GLN A 205 6.21 11.49 -6.28
N ARG A 206 5.12 12.13 -6.71
CA ARG A 206 3.84 11.47 -6.89
C ARG A 206 3.13 11.85 -8.19
N VAL A 207 2.19 11.00 -8.57
CA VAL A 207 1.17 11.30 -9.59
C VAL A 207 -0.13 11.56 -8.85
N GLU A 208 -0.76 12.70 -9.12
CA GLU A 208 -2.10 13.05 -8.63
C GLU A 208 -3.11 12.78 -9.76
N ILE A 209 -4.14 12.01 -9.46
CA ILE A 209 -5.19 11.68 -10.43
C ILE A 209 -6.53 12.17 -9.90
N GLU A 210 -7.14 13.09 -10.65
CA GLU A 210 -8.56 13.41 -10.49
C GLU A 210 -9.36 12.45 -11.34
N TYR A 211 -10.15 11.59 -10.72
CA TYR A 211 -11.01 10.64 -11.39
C TYR A 211 -12.45 11.14 -11.35
N LEU A 212 -12.94 11.61 -12.50
CA LEU A 212 -14.17 12.38 -12.60
C LEU A 212 -15.28 11.62 -13.33
N PRO A 213 -16.55 11.83 -12.94
CA PRO A 213 -17.70 11.34 -13.73
C PRO A 213 -17.75 12.03 -15.09
N GLY A 214 -18.01 11.27 -16.15
CA GLY A 214 -18.20 11.84 -17.49
C GLY A 214 -17.46 11.05 -18.57
N GLU A 215 -17.47 11.62 -19.76
CA GLU A 215 -16.71 11.11 -20.91
C GLU A 215 -15.52 12.05 -21.17
N GLU A 216 -14.40 11.47 -21.58
CA GLU A 216 -13.26 12.26 -22.06
C GLU A 216 -13.73 13.06 -23.28
N ILE A 217 -13.70 14.39 -23.17
CA ILE A 217 -13.97 15.26 -24.32
C ILE A 217 -12.70 15.20 -25.17
N GLY A 218 -12.71 14.38 -26.22
CA GLY A 218 -11.61 14.32 -27.17
C GLY A 218 -11.32 15.73 -27.67
N GLU A 219 -10.07 16.16 -27.61
CA GLU A 219 -9.62 17.36 -28.31
C GLU A 219 -9.89 17.14 -29.81
N GLU A 220 -10.81 17.98 -30.39
CA GLU A 220 -11.03 18.05 -31.82
C GLU A 220 -9.83 18.71 -32.54
#